data_46d90b36d10c2fd937e3f671a2865def
#
_entry.id   46d90b36d10c2fd937e3f671a2865def
#
_cell.length_a   1.000
_cell.length_b   1.000
_cell.length_c   1.000
_cell.angle_alpha   90.00
_cell.angle_beta   90.00
_cell.angle_gamma   90.00
#
_symmetry.space_group_name_H-M   'P 1'
#
loop_
_entity.id
_entity.type
_entity.pdbx_description
1 polymer ?
#
loop_
_entity_poly.entity_id
_entity_poly.type
_entity_poly.pdbx_seq_one_letter_code
_entity_poly.pdbx_strand_id
1 'polypeptide(L)'
;MNKNLYIPLIILSVFFSAAMSVLIKLAQLDTNVFTAAFLRFFFGMIVLCPIFIRTKLSVFKTTHLKTHFLRVIINYPSMLLFFYAINFVSIEKANSLTFVVPFIATILAVIFLKEKIYGYRIFALILGFIGMLIIIRPGMIEVSFGVYMILISSFLWAIMIIITKKLSKDESAITILSYQYLLMFIISFVFALFNWQTPSQEAILYLFLAGLSGTIFHLTLYQAYKLVDVSLVQPYSFLVLVFASILGYFVFGEIPDIYTWIGTGIIFIGIIIISVREMQINKNIVRKNLNIQL
;
A
#
# COMPACT_ATOMS: atom_id res chain seq x y z
N MET A 1 -21.35 10.15 -5.83
CA MET A 1 -20.69 8.88 -5.48
C MET A 1 -20.89 8.60 -3.99
N ASN A 2 -21.39 7.42 -3.64
CA ASN A 2 -21.78 7.09 -2.26
C ASN A 2 -20.53 7.16 -1.35
N LYS A 3 -20.52 8.09 -0.37
CA LYS A 3 -19.35 8.31 0.51
C LYS A 3 -18.93 7.06 1.29
N ASN A 4 -19.82 6.08 1.45
CA ASN A 4 -19.52 4.83 2.17
C ASN A 4 -18.72 3.81 1.34
N LEU A 5 -18.44 4.09 0.07
CA LEU A 5 -17.68 3.18 -0.82
C LEU A 5 -16.20 3.07 -0.44
N TYR A 6 -15.68 3.98 0.39
CA TYR A 6 -14.26 3.99 0.76
C TYR A 6 -13.84 2.75 1.58
N ILE A 7 -14.71 2.25 2.47
CA ILE A 7 -14.38 1.09 3.31
C ILE A 7 -14.06 -0.16 2.46
N PRO A 8 -14.96 -0.62 1.57
CA PRO A 8 -14.64 -1.77 0.72
C PRO A 8 -13.45 -1.51 -0.20
N LEU A 9 -13.24 -0.29 -0.69
CA LEU A 9 -12.07 0.04 -1.50
C LEU A 9 -10.77 -0.10 -0.71
N ILE A 10 -10.73 0.35 0.56
CA ILE A 10 -9.56 0.21 1.41
C ILE A 10 -9.30 -1.26 1.75
N ILE A 11 -10.33 -2.01 2.17
CA ILE A 11 -10.20 -3.44 2.50
C ILE A 11 -9.69 -4.22 1.28
N LEU A 12 -10.26 -3.97 0.11
CA LEU A 12 -9.84 -4.60 -1.14
C LEU A 12 -8.37 -4.24 -1.48
N SER A 13 -7.99 -2.98 -1.31
CA SER A 13 -6.61 -2.56 -1.55
C SER A 13 -5.63 -3.29 -0.63
N VAL A 14 -5.94 -3.40 0.65
CA VAL A 14 -5.07 -4.08 1.62
C VAL A 14 -4.98 -5.58 1.35
N PHE A 15 -6.08 -6.23 0.97
CA PHE A 15 -6.06 -7.64 0.56
C PHE A 15 -5.14 -7.87 -0.65
N PHE A 16 -5.30 -7.08 -1.72
CA PHE A 16 -4.47 -7.21 -2.91
C PHE A 16 -3.01 -6.79 -2.68
N SER A 17 -2.74 -5.90 -1.72
CA SER A 17 -1.38 -5.59 -1.26
C SER A 17 -0.73 -6.82 -0.62
N ALA A 18 -1.43 -7.53 0.27
CA ALA A 18 -0.94 -8.76 0.88
C ALA A 18 -0.72 -9.86 -0.18
N ALA A 19 -1.69 -10.06 -1.08
CA ALA A 19 -1.58 -11.03 -2.17
C ALA A 19 -0.38 -10.73 -3.08
N MET A 20 -0.19 -9.47 -3.46
CA MET A 20 0.97 -9.04 -4.25
C MET A 20 2.29 -9.37 -3.55
N SER A 21 2.38 -9.14 -2.24
CA SER A 21 3.61 -9.40 -1.47
C SER A 21 3.95 -10.88 -1.42
N VAL A 22 2.95 -11.74 -1.23
CA VAL A 22 3.13 -13.21 -1.26
C VAL A 22 3.60 -13.67 -2.65
N LEU A 23 2.96 -13.19 -3.72
CA LEU A 23 3.32 -13.55 -5.10
C LEU A 23 4.72 -13.09 -5.48
N ILE A 24 5.14 -11.89 -5.04
CA ILE A 24 6.51 -11.42 -5.23
C ILE A 24 7.50 -12.31 -4.48
N LYS A 25 7.20 -12.70 -3.22
CA LYS A 25 8.04 -13.60 -2.43
C LYS A 25 8.21 -14.94 -3.15
N LEU A 26 7.14 -15.53 -3.69
CA LEU A 26 7.21 -16.76 -4.47
C LEU A 26 8.08 -16.60 -5.71
N ALA A 27 7.91 -15.53 -6.46
CA ALA A 27 8.71 -15.29 -7.67
C ALA A 27 10.20 -15.06 -7.34
N GLN A 28 10.52 -14.44 -6.22
CA GLN A 28 11.91 -14.18 -5.79
C GLN A 28 12.67 -15.42 -5.31
N LEU A 29 12.01 -16.57 -5.17
CA LEU A 29 12.71 -17.84 -4.96
C LEU A 29 13.54 -18.22 -6.19
N ASP A 30 13.19 -17.70 -7.38
CA ASP A 30 13.76 -18.11 -8.66
C ASP A 30 14.25 -16.93 -9.53
N THR A 31 14.03 -15.69 -9.09
CA THR A 31 14.52 -14.51 -9.82
C THR A 31 14.96 -13.41 -8.87
N ASN A 32 15.84 -12.53 -9.38
CA ASN A 32 16.30 -11.41 -8.58
C ASN A 32 15.28 -10.25 -8.54
N VAL A 33 15.52 -9.33 -7.63
CA VAL A 33 14.67 -8.17 -7.34
C VAL A 33 14.47 -7.26 -8.56
N PHE A 34 15.50 -7.04 -9.38
CA PHE A 34 15.44 -6.11 -10.51
C PHE A 34 14.56 -6.68 -11.63
N THR A 35 14.76 -7.97 -11.95
CA THR A 35 13.93 -8.69 -12.93
C THR A 35 12.48 -8.78 -12.44
N ALA A 36 12.27 -9.10 -11.15
CA ALA A 36 10.94 -9.17 -10.57
C ALA A 36 10.22 -7.81 -10.60
N ALA A 37 10.91 -6.72 -10.25
CA ALA A 37 10.36 -5.37 -10.30
C ALA A 37 9.96 -4.98 -11.73
N PHE A 38 10.83 -5.22 -12.71
CA PHE A 38 10.55 -4.93 -14.12
C PHE A 38 9.33 -5.71 -14.62
N LEU A 39 9.32 -7.02 -14.48
CA LEU A 39 8.23 -7.87 -14.98
C LEU A 39 6.90 -7.56 -14.30
N ARG A 40 6.89 -7.26 -13.00
CA ARG A 40 5.68 -6.82 -12.30
C ARG A 40 5.08 -5.56 -12.92
N PHE A 41 5.90 -4.53 -13.21
CA PHE A 41 5.39 -3.30 -13.84
C PHE A 41 5.03 -3.53 -15.31
N PHE A 42 5.77 -4.35 -16.02
CA PHE A 42 5.44 -4.78 -17.38
C PHE A 42 4.06 -5.44 -17.45
N PHE A 43 3.81 -6.45 -16.62
CA PHE A 43 2.50 -7.11 -16.57
C PHE A 43 1.38 -6.18 -16.07
N GLY A 44 1.68 -5.29 -15.14
CA GLY A 44 0.72 -4.26 -14.73
C GLY A 44 0.34 -3.31 -15.87
N MET A 45 1.28 -2.96 -16.75
CA MET A 45 0.97 -2.20 -17.97
C MET A 45 0.07 -3.00 -18.93
N ILE A 46 0.31 -4.30 -19.09
CA ILE A 46 -0.55 -5.20 -19.90
C ILE A 46 -1.97 -5.23 -19.32
N VAL A 47 -2.12 -5.35 -17.99
CA VAL A 47 -3.44 -5.33 -17.31
C VAL A 47 -4.16 -4.01 -17.55
N LEU A 48 -3.44 -2.89 -17.66
CA LEU A 48 -4.03 -1.57 -17.94
C LEU A 48 -4.29 -1.33 -19.45
N CYS A 49 -3.76 -2.16 -20.34
CA CYS A 49 -3.85 -1.99 -21.79
C CYS A 49 -5.32 -1.83 -22.30
N PRO A 50 -6.31 -2.62 -21.84
CA PRO A 50 -7.71 -2.42 -22.25
C PRO A 50 -8.26 -1.04 -21.88
N ILE A 51 -7.81 -0.45 -20.77
CA ILE A 51 -8.19 0.90 -20.34
C ILE A 51 -7.55 1.92 -21.27
N PHE A 52 -6.26 1.74 -21.61
CA PHE A 52 -5.55 2.64 -22.55
C PHE A 52 -6.21 2.68 -23.92
N ILE A 53 -6.63 1.51 -24.43
CA ILE A 53 -7.34 1.42 -25.72
C ILE A 53 -8.70 2.12 -25.63
N ARG A 54 -9.49 1.84 -24.60
CA ARG A 54 -10.83 2.45 -24.42
C ARG A 54 -10.79 3.96 -24.27
N THR A 55 -9.79 4.47 -23.57
CA THR A 55 -9.64 5.90 -23.30
C THR A 55 -8.87 6.63 -24.40
N LYS A 56 -8.43 5.94 -25.46
CA LYS A 56 -7.58 6.50 -26.51
C LYS A 56 -6.39 7.27 -25.94
N LEU A 57 -5.73 6.69 -24.92
CA LEU A 57 -4.59 7.27 -24.18
C LEU A 57 -4.90 8.61 -23.48
N SER A 58 -6.16 9.01 -23.34
CA SER A 58 -6.50 10.26 -22.64
C SER A 58 -6.12 10.24 -21.15
N VAL A 59 -5.91 9.05 -20.57
CA VAL A 59 -5.39 8.87 -19.22
C VAL A 59 -3.99 9.45 -19.02
N PHE A 60 -3.23 9.71 -20.08
CA PHE A 60 -1.92 10.36 -20.05
C PHE A 60 -2.00 11.89 -20.25
N LYS A 61 -3.21 12.48 -20.29
CA LYS A 61 -3.36 13.94 -20.28
C LYS A 61 -3.29 14.43 -18.84
N THR A 62 -2.24 15.16 -18.48
CA THR A 62 -2.03 15.71 -17.14
C THR A 62 -1.39 17.09 -17.22
N THR A 63 -1.72 17.94 -16.27
CA THR A 63 -1.02 19.20 -15.99
C THR A 63 0.04 19.05 -14.89
N HIS A 64 0.10 17.87 -14.23
CA HIS A 64 0.93 17.58 -13.07
C HIS A 64 2.14 16.67 -13.36
N LEU A 65 2.65 16.69 -14.60
CA LEU A 65 3.71 15.78 -15.04
C LEU A 65 4.93 15.78 -14.10
N LYS A 66 5.38 16.96 -13.65
CA LYS A 66 6.50 17.10 -12.71
C LYS A 66 6.24 16.36 -11.40
N THR A 67 4.99 16.37 -10.91
CA THR A 67 4.62 15.70 -9.67
C THR A 67 4.61 14.17 -9.84
N HIS A 68 4.22 13.66 -11.01
CA HIS A 68 4.34 12.24 -11.34
C HIS A 68 5.80 11.79 -11.36
N PHE A 69 6.70 12.56 -11.98
CA PHE A 69 8.13 12.26 -11.97
C PHE A 69 8.71 12.29 -10.55
N LEU A 70 8.41 13.33 -9.78
CA LEU A 70 8.87 13.43 -8.38
C LEU A 70 8.42 12.21 -7.56
N ARG A 71 7.16 11.78 -7.74
CA ARG A 71 6.60 10.62 -7.06
C ARG A 71 7.37 9.34 -7.37
N VAL A 72 7.73 9.13 -8.63
CA VAL A 72 8.46 7.93 -9.05
C VAL A 72 9.92 7.97 -8.62
N ILE A 73 10.56 9.14 -8.68
CA ILE A 73 11.93 9.35 -8.16
C ILE A 73 12.01 9.02 -6.67
N ILE A 74 10.96 9.31 -5.89
CA ILE A 74 10.91 8.97 -4.46
C ILE A 74 10.54 7.49 -4.26
N ASN A 75 9.59 6.96 -5.05
CA ASN A 75 9.07 5.62 -4.87
C ASN A 75 10.08 4.53 -5.26
N TYR A 76 10.84 4.74 -6.34
CA TYR A 76 11.79 3.73 -6.82
C TYR A 76 12.92 3.47 -5.81
N PRO A 77 13.63 4.48 -5.27
CA PRO A 77 14.60 4.28 -4.20
C PRO A 77 13.97 3.67 -2.93
N SER A 78 12.76 4.09 -2.56
CA SER A 78 12.04 3.49 -1.43
C SER A 78 11.90 1.97 -1.61
N MET A 79 11.45 1.55 -2.77
CA MET A 79 11.32 0.13 -3.11
C MET A 79 12.68 -0.59 -3.08
N LEU A 80 13.70 -0.01 -3.70
CA LEU A 80 15.05 -0.62 -3.73
C LEU A 80 15.66 -0.74 -2.34
N LEU A 81 15.57 0.30 -1.51
CA LEU A 81 16.06 0.27 -0.13
C LEU A 81 15.42 -0.85 0.68
N PHE A 82 14.10 -1.05 0.55
CA PHE A 82 13.40 -2.15 1.20
C PHE A 82 13.92 -3.51 0.71
N PHE A 83 14.07 -3.68 -0.60
CA PHE A 83 14.55 -4.94 -1.17
C PHE A 83 16.00 -5.26 -0.83
N TYR A 84 16.87 -4.25 -0.73
CA TYR A 84 18.23 -4.45 -0.24
C TYR A 84 18.25 -4.79 1.26
N ALA A 85 17.41 -4.15 2.05
CA ALA A 85 17.37 -4.32 3.49
C ALA A 85 17.05 -5.76 3.92
N ILE A 86 16.19 -6.48 3.17
CA ILE A 86 15.84 -7.87 3.48
C ILE A 86 17.00 -8.86 3.33
N ASN A 87 18.14 -8.44 2.77
CA ASN A 87 19.37 -9.23 2.79
C ASN A 87 20.13 -9.11 4.12
N PHE A 88 19.84 -8.08 4.93
CA PHE A 88 20.53 -7.81 6.21
C PHE A 88 19.65 -8.08 7.43
N VAL A 89 18.34 -8.16 7.24
CA VAL A 89 17.37 -8.44 8.31
C VAL A 89 16.35 -9.47 7.83
N SER A 90 15.81 -10.26 8.77
CA SER A 90 14.74 -11.20 8.40
C SER A 90 13.53 -10.48 7.81
N ILE A 91 12.81 -11.14 6.90
CA ILE A 91 11.61 -10.58 6.26
C ILE A 91 10.56 -10.16 7.31
N GLU A 92 10.44 -10.92 8.40
CA GLU A 92 9.53 -10.61 9.51
C GLU A 92 9.91 -9.29 10.18
N LYS A 93 11.20 -9.09 10.49
CA LYS A 93 11.72 -7.84 11.06
C LYS A 93 11.54 -6.67 10.09
N ALA A 94 11.81 -6.91 8.79
CA ALA A 94 11.65 -5.90 7.75
C ALA A 94 10.18 -5.42 7.67
N ASN A 95 9.24 -6.36 7.58
CA ASN A 95 7.81 -6.04 7.56
C ASN A 95 7.36 -5.33 8.84
N SER A 96 7.84 -5.77 10.01
CA SER A 96 7.53 -5.11 11.29
C SER A 96 7.91 -3.64 11.30
N LEU A 97 9.10 -3.32 10.80
CA LEU A 97 9.60 -1.94 10.74
C LEU A 97 8.80 -1.07 9.77
N THR A 98 8.21 -1.65 8.71
CA THR A 98 7.37 -0.86 7.78
C THR A 98 6.06 -0.37 8.42
N PHE A 99 5.61 -0.94 9.53
CA PHE A 99 4.44 -0.45 10.25
C PHE A 99 4.63 0.91 10.94
N VAL A 100 5.82 1.49 10.85
CA VAL A 100 6.03 2.91 11.16
C VAL A 100 5.38 3.83 10.11
N VAL A 101 5.15 3.35 8.88
CA VAL A 101 4.55 4.13 7.77
C VAL A 101 3.19 4.74 8.13
N PRO A 102 2.21 4.02 8.71
CA PRO A 102 0.94 4.60 9.11
C PRO A 102 1.06 5.81 10.02
N PHE A 103 2.02 5.80 10.95
CA PHE A 103 2.28 6.92 11.86
C PHE A 103 2.91 8.10 11.11
N ILE A 104 3.97 7.86 10.35
CA ILE A 104 4.65 8.89 9.56
C ILE A 104 3.67 9.52 8.58
N ALA A 105 2.91 8.70 7.82
CA ALA A 105 1.94 9.20 6.85
C ALA A 105 0.83 10.04 7.52
N THR A 106 0.36 9.64 8.71
CA THR A 106 -0.62 10.41 9.46
C THR A 106 -0.06 11.75 9.91
N ILE A 107 1.17 11.79 10.44
CA ILE A 107 1.84 13.04 10.84
C ILE A 107 2.04 13.96 9.61
N LEU A 108 2.57 13.40 8.51
CA LEU A 108 2.76 14.16 7.28
C LEU A 108 1.44 14.67 6.68
N ALA A 109 0.34 13.92 6.81
CA ALA A 109 -0.97 14.35 6.35
C ALA A 109 -1.47 15.58 7.12
N VAL A 110 -1.23 15.66 8.44
CA VAL A 110 -1.55 16.86 9.22
C VAL A 110 -0.71 18.04 8.76
N ILE A 111 0.60 17.85 8.61
CA ILE A 111 1.53 18.93 8.31
C ILE A 111 1.31 19.46 6.87
N PHE A 112 1.27 18.57 5.88
CA PHE A 112 1.28 18.95 4.46
C PHE A 112 -0.11 19.03 3.81
N LEU A 113 -1.08 18.25 4.29
CA LEU A 113 -2.44 18.26 3.76
C LEU A 113 -3.40 19.04 4.65
N LYS A 114 -2.95 19.47 5.84
CA LYS A 114 -3.76 20.15 6.86
C LYS A 114 -4.99 19.32 7.27
N GLU A 115 -4.85 17.99 7.28
CA GLU A 115 -5.91 17.10 7.75
C GLU A 115 -6.13 17.26 9.25
N LYS A 116 -7.40 17.26 9.67
CA LYS A 116 -7.74 17.24 11.10
C LYS A 116 -7.68 15.81 11.61
N ILE A 117 -6.87 15.57 12.63
CA ILE A 117 -6.85 14.26 13.31
C ILE A 117 -7.91 14.26 14.42
N TYR A 118 -8.78 13.25 14.38
CA TYR A 118 -9.75 12.98 15.43
C TYR A 118 -9.20 11.91 16.38
N GLY A 119 -9.50 12.04 17.69
CA GLY A 119 -8.97 11.14 18.72
C GLY A 119 -9.26 9.66 18.46
N TYR A 120 -10.40 9.30 17.89
CA TYR A 120 -10.72 7.92 17.53
C TYR A 120 -9.85 7.35 16.40
N ARG A 121 -9.32 8.19 15.48
CA ARG A 121 -8.36 7.77 14.45
C ARG A 121 -7.01 7.43 15.06
N ILE A 122 -6.55 8.25 16.02
CA ILE A 122 -5.33 8.00 16.79
C ILE A 122 -5.49 6.70 17.61
N PHE A 123 -6.63 6.54 18.27
CA PHE A 123 -6.91 5.36 19.07
C PHE A 123 -6.92 4.07 18.22
N ALA A 124 -7.56 4.10 17.06
CA ALA A 124 -7.56 2.96 16.12
C ALA A 124 -6.15 2.65 15.59
N LEU A 125 -5.34 3.69 15.33
CA LEU A 125 -3.95 3.53 14.91
C LEU A 125 -3.10 2.86 16.00
N ILE A 126 -3.28 3.27 17.26
CA ILE A 126 -2.59 2.67 18.41
C ILE A 126 -3.03 1.21 18.61
N LEU A 127 -4.32 0.91 18.53
CA LEU A 127 -4.81 -0.47 18.60
C LEU A 127 -4.23 -1.35 17.49
N GLY A 128 -4.20 -0.84 16.25
CA GLY A 128 -3.57 -1.54 15.13
C GLY A 128 -2.09 -1.84 15.40
N PHE A 129 -1.37 -0.90 15.98
CA PHE A 129 0.03 -1.06 16.35
C PHE A 129 0.23 -2.08 17.48
N ILE A 130 -0.60 -2.03 18.51
CA ILE A 130 -0.56 -3.02 19.61
C ILE A 130 -0.85 -4.43 19.06
N GLY A 131 -1.88 -4.58 18.24
CA GLY A 131 -2.20 -5.85 17.60
C GLY A 131 -1.05 -6.39 16.75
N MET A 132 -0.39 -5.50 15.98
CA MET A 132 0.82 -5.82 15.21
C MET A 132 1.95 -6.30 16.12
N LEU A 133 2.25 -5.62 17.22
CA LEU A 133 3.29 -6.02 18.17
C LEU A 133 3.03 -7.40 18.77
N ILE A 134 1.76 -7.73 19.04
CA ILE A 134 1.37 -9.05 19.56
C ILE A 134 1.60 -10.14 18.51
N ILE A 135 1.26 -9.88 17.23
CA ILE A 135 1.45 -10.85 16.13
C ILE A 135 2.94 -11.10 15.89
N ILE A 136 3.72 -10.04 15.76
CA ILE A 136 5.10 -10.11 15.30
C ILE A 136 6.05 -10.45 16.44
N ARG A 137 5.70 -10.07 17.68
CA ARG A 137 6.53 -10.29 18.88
C ARG A 137 8.00 -9.91 18.63
N PRO A 138 8.30 -8.65 18.27
CA PRO A 138 9.65 -8.25 17.94
C PRO A 138 10.56 -8.50 19.15
N GLY A 139 11.52 -9.42 18.99
CA GLY A 139 12.62 -9.58 19.92
C GLY A 139 13.49 -8.33 19.95
N MET A 140 14.55 -8.28 20.77
CA MET A 140 15.51 -7.17 20.70
C MET A 140 16.04 -7.07 19.28
N ILE A 141 15.68 -5.97 18.61
CA ILE A 141 16.14 -5.71 17.23
C ILE A 141 17.54 -5.14 17.35
N GLU A 142 18.54 -5.92 16.97
CA GLU A 142 19.88 -5.37 16.78
C GLU A 142 19.82 -4.31 15.69
N VAL A 143 20.37 -3.12 16.01
CA VAL A 143 20.42 -1.99 15.08
C VAL A 143 21.46 -2.31 14.01
N SER A 144 21.01 -2.84 12.90
CA SER A 144 21.84 -3.15 11.73
C SER A 144 21.65 -2.10 10.63
N PHE A 145 22.55 -2.09 9.64
CA PHE A 145 22.43 -1.23 8.47
C PHE A 145 21.08 -1.44 7.74
N GLY A 146 20.57 -2.68 7.70
CA GLY A 146 19.27 -3.00 7.12
C GLY A 146 18.09 -2.30 7.83
N VAL A 147 18.16 -2.11 9.15
CA VAL A 147 17.13 -1.38 9.91
C VAL A 147 17.03 0.08 9.42
N TYR A 148 18.16 0.77 9.27
CA TYR A 148 18.17 2.14 8.74
C TYR A 148 17.61 2.22 7.32
N MET A 149 17.97 1.28 6.46
CA MET A 149 17.42 1.22 5.10
C MET A 149 15.89 1.10 5.08
N ILE A 150 15.32 0.25 5.95
CA ILE A 150 13.85 0.08 6.05
C ILE A 150 13.19 1.36 6.57
N LEU A 151 13.76 1.99 7.57
CA LEU A 151 13.21 3.24 8.12
C LEU A 151 13.23 4.36 7.09
N ILE A 152 14.33 4.51 6.31
CA ILE A 152 14.42 5.48 5.22
C ILE A 152 13.40 5.14 4.12
N SER A 153 13.32 3.86 3.73
CA SER A 153 12.31 3.37 2.78
C SER A 153 10.89 3.72 3.23
N SER A 154 10.57 3.45 4.48
CA SER A 154 9.27 3.74 5.07
C SER A 154 8.93 5.23 5.08
N PHE A 155 9.92 6.07 5.36
CA PHE A 155 9.76 7.52 5.30
C PHE A 155 9.50 8.01 3.87
N LEU A 156 10.27 7.53 2.89
CA LEU A 156 10.06 7.84 1.47
C LEU A 156 8.68 7.36 0.98
N TRP A 157 8.26 6.17 1.41
CA TRP A 157 6.93 5.66 1.10
C TRP A 157 5.83 6.53 1.69
N ALA A 158 5.97 7.00 2.93
CA ALA A 158 5.02 7.91 3.54
C ALA A 158 4.93 9.26 2.77
N ILE A 159 6.06 9.81 2.31
CA ILE A 159 6.07 10.99 1.44
C ILE A 159 5.30 10.70 0.13
N MET A 160 5.54 9.55 -0.49
CA MET A 160 4.84 9.13 -1.71
C MET A 160 3.32 9.07 -1.50
N ILE A 161 2.85 8.61 -0.33
CA ILE A 161 1.43 8.62 0.02
C ILE A 161 0.86 10.04 0.00
N ILE A 162 1.56 11.01 0.59
CA ILE A 162 1.13 12.41 0.63
C ILE A 162 1.07 13.04 -0.76
N ILE A 163 2.09 12.81 -1.58
CA ILE A 163 2.10 13.29 -2.96
C ILE A 163 0.95 12.68 -3.76
N THR A 164 0.70 11.38 -3.59
CA THR A 164 -0.40 10.67 -4.24
C THR A 164 -1.76 11.23 -3.80
N LYS A 165 -1.94 11.48 -2.51
CA LYS A 165 -3.16 12.11 -1.98
C LYS A 165 -3.38 13.51 -2.57
N LYS A 166 -2.32 14.30 -2.69
CA LYS A 166 -2.39 15.63 -3.32
C LYS A 166 -2.83 15.52 -4.78
N LEU A 167 -2.22 14.63 -5.56
CA LEU A 167 -2.61 14.37 -6.95
C LEU A 167 -4.05 13.86 -7.08
N SER A 168 -4.53 13.05 -6.14
CA SER A 168 -5.88 12.47 -6.20
C SER A 168 -7.00 13.49 -6.12
N LYS A 169 -6.70 14.75 -5.77
CA LYS A 169 -7.68 15.85 -5.78
C LYS A 169 -8.01 16.31 -7.21
N ASP A 170 -6.99 16.34 -8.07
CA ASP A 170 -7.08 16.94 -9.39
C ASP A 170 -7.12 15.89 -10.50
N GLU A 171 -6.61 14.69 -10.24
CA GLU A 171 -6.47 13.64 -11.24
C GLU A 171 -7.27 12.37 -10.91
N SER A 172 -7.55 11.59 -11.95
CA SER A 172 -8.18 10.28 -11.78
C SER A 172 -7.21 9.26 -11.22
N ALA A 173 -7.71 8.29 -10.44
CA ALA A 173 -6.89 7.20 -9.94
C ALA A 173 -6.19 6.42 -11.08
N ILE A 174 -6.86 6.30 -12.23
CA ILE A 174 -6.30 5.64 -13.41
C ILE A 174 -5.14 6.44 -13.99
N THR A 175 -5.25 7.77 -14.10
CA THR A 175 -4.15 8.65 -14.54
C THR A 175 -2.94 8.51 -13.64
N ILE A 176 -3.14 8.58 -12.32
CA ILE A 176 -2.09 8.45 -11.32
C ILE A 176 -1.39 7.09 -11.43
N LEU A 177 -2.16 6.02 -11.60
CA LEU A 177 -1.66 4.65 -11.76
C LEU A 177 -0.91 4.46 -13.08
N SER A 178 -1.44 4.99 -14.17
CA SER A 178 -0.83 4.87 -15.51
C SER A 178 0.56 5.50 -15.56
N TYR A 179 0.71 6.71 -15.01
CA TYR A 179 2.03 7.35 -14.90
C TYR A 179 2.96 6.60 -13.97
N GLN A 180 2.46 6.09 -12.85
CA GLN A 180 3.28 5.27 -11.96
C GLN A 180 3.83 4.05 -12.69
N TYR A 181 2.97 3.28 -13.34
CA TYR A 181 3.41 2.06 -14.00
C TYR A 181 4.32 2.33 -15.19
N LEU A 182 4.00 3.32 -16.02
CA LEU A 182 4.85 3.71 -17.16
C LEU A 182 6.26 4.11 -16.69
N LEU A 183 6.35 5.02 -15.74
CA LEU A 183 7.64 5.53 -15.28
C LEU A 183 8.43 4.49 -14.49
N MET A 184 7.77 3.70 -13.63
CA MET A 184 8.41 2.60 -12.90
C MET A 184 8.87 1.49 -13.85
N PHE A 185 8.09 1.20 -14.90
CA PHE A 185 8.49 0.25 -15.95
C PHE A 185 9.77 0.72 -16.64
N ILE A 186 9.84 1.99 -17.07
CA ILE A 186 11.03 2.53 -17.74
C ILE A 186 12.26 2.46 -16.85
N ILE A 187 12.15 2.90 -15.59
CA ILE A 187 13.27 2.88 -14.65
C ILE A 187 13.70 1.44 -14.34
N SER A 188 12.73 0.57 -14.01
CA SER A 188 13.04 -0.84 -13.68
C SER A 188 13.61 -1.61 -14.86
N PHE A 189 13.21 -1.28 -16.10
CA PHE A 189 13.80 -1.85 -17.31
C PHE A 189 15.30 -1.56 -17.41
N VAL A 190 15.71 -0.31 -17.18
CA VAL A 190 17.13 0.05 -17.21
C VAL A 190 17.94 -0.77 -16.22
N PHE A 191 17.45 -0.93 -14.97
CA PHE A 191 18.15 -1.73 -13.96
C PHE A 191 18.10 -3.24 -14.25
N ALA A 192 17.01 -3.73 -14.81
CA ALA A 192 16.89 -5.13 -15.22
C ALA A 192 17.86 -5.49 -16.35
N LEU A 193 18.15 -4.57 -17.29
CA LEU A 193 19.13 -4.83 -18.37
C LEU A 193 20.53 -5.19 -17.85
N PHE A 194 20.95 -4.59 -16.72
CA PHE A 194 22.28 -4.85 -16.14
C PHE A 194 22.27 -6.02 -15.15
N ASN A 195 21.09 -6.46 -14.71
CA ASN A 195 20.94 -7.49 -13.66
C ASN A 195 19.92 -8.56 -14.07
N TRP A 196 19.80 -8.86 -15.36
CA TRP A 196 18.80 -9.82 -15.85
C TRP A 196 19.08 -11.23 -15.33
N GLN A 197 18.06 -11.84 -14.75
CA GLN A 197 18.01 -13.26 -14.42
C GLN A 197 16.73 -13.83 -15.03
N THR A 198 16.88 -14.79 -15.94
CA THR A 198 15.72 -15.39 -16.62
C THR A 198 14.86 -16.14 -15.62
N PRO A 199 13.60 -15.73 -15.39
CA PRO A 199 12.71 -16.41 -14.45
C PRO A 199 12.17 -17.71 -15.05
N SER A 200 11.80 -18.66 -14.19
CA SER A 200 11.04 -19.84 -14.58
C SER A 200 9.62 -19.49 -15.05
N GLN A 201 8.94 -20.46 -15.68
CA GLN A 201 7.54 -20.29 -16.07
C GLN A 201 6.62 -20.00 -14.86
N GLU A 202 6.90 -20.63 -13.72
CA GLU A 202 6.14 -20.39 -12.48
C GLU A 202 6.38 -18.97 -11.95
N ALA A 203 7.63 -18.52 -11.93
CA ALA A 203 7.97 -17.15 -11.52
C ALA A 203 7.30 -16.11 -12.44
N ILE A 204 7.22 -16.36 -13.76
CA ILE A 204 6.51 -15.50 -14.70
C ILE A 204 5.01 -15.42 -14.35
N LEU A 205 4.37 -16.56 -14.03
CA LEU A 205 2.98 -16.59 -13.61
C LEU A 205 2.77 -15.79 -12.31
N TYR A 206 3.63 -16.02 -11.32
CA TYR A 206 3.55 -15.25 -10.06
C TYR A 206 3.73 -13.76 -10.28
N LEU A 207 4.64 -13.33 -11.17
CA LEU A 207 4.86 -11.93 -11.49
C LEU A 207 3.69 -11.31 -12.28
N PHE A 208 3.04 -12.07 -13.16
CA PHE A 208 1.80 -11.65 -13.81
C PHE A 208 0.68 -11.42 -12.78
N LEU A 209 0.45 -12.38 -11.89
CA LEU A 209 -0.55 -12.26 -10.82
C LEU A 209 -0.19 -11.14 -9.83
N ALA A 210 1.09 -10.91 -9.55
CA ALA A 210 1.56 -9.78 -8.75
C ALA A 210 1.31 -8.44 -9.45
N GLY A 211 1.50 -8.35 -10.77
CA GLY A 211 1.15 -7.20 -11.58
C GLY A 211 -0.34 -6.89 -11.55
N LEU A 212 -1.19 -7.91 -11.69
CA LEU A 212 -2.65 -7.80 -11.57
C LEU A 212 -3.06 -7.34 -10.18
N SER A 213 -2.56 -8.03 -9.13
CA SER A 213 -2.85 -7.69 -7.73
C SER A 213 -2.39 -6.29 -7.39
N GLY A 214 -1.19 -5.89 -7.82
CA GLY A 214 -0.67 -4.54 -7.63
C GLY A 214 -1.48 -3.48 -8.35
N THR A 215 -2.04 -3.78 -9.52
CA THR A 215 -2.93 -2.87 -10.26
C THR A 215 -4.23 -2.63 -9.48
N ILE A 216 -4.86 -3.70 -8.99
CA ILE A 216 -6.10 -3.60 -8.19
C ILE A 216 -5.81 -2.87 -6.87
N PHE A 217 -4.72 -3.23 -6.18
CA PHE A 217 -4.27 -2.58 -4.95
C PHE A 217 -4.17 -1.06 -5.11
N HIS A 218 -3.35 -0.61 -6.06
CA HIS A 218 -3.10 0.82 -6.22
C HIS A 218 -4.34 1.56 -6.74
N LEU A 219 -5.11 0.95 -7.66
CA LEU A 219 -6.32 1.58 -8.19
C LEU A 219 -7.36 1.83 -7.09
N THR A 220 -7.63 0.81 -6.26
CA THR A 220 -8.59 0.91 -5.16
C THR A 220 -8.10 1.85 -4.07
N LEU A 221 -6.81 1.83 -3.74
CA LEU A 221 -6.20 2.75 -2.78
C LEU A 221 -6.28 4.22 -3.25
N TYR A 222 -5.97 4.49 -4.53
CA TYR A 222 -6.01 5.86 -5.06
C TYR A 222 -7.44 6.38 -5.18
N GLN A 223 -8.40 5.49 -5.48
CA GLN A 223 -9.83 5.83 -5.38
C GLN A 223 -10.22 6.17 -3.92
N ALA A 224 -9.75 5.40 -2.94
CA ALA A 224 -10.01 5.70 -1.54
C ALA A 224 -9.40 7.05 -1.13
N TYR A 225 -8.17 7.36 -1.53
CA TYR A 225 -7.54 8.67 -1.26
C TYR A 225 -8.31 9.84 -1.89
N LYS A 226 -9.06 9.61 -2.96
CA LYS A 226 -9.93 10.64 -3.53
C LYS A 226 -11.15 10.92 -2.67
N LEU A 227 -11.62 9.92 -1.92
CA LEU A 227 -12.86 9.99 -1.15
C LEU A 227 -12.66 10.44 0.30
N VAL A 228 -11.53 10.04 0.91
CA VAL A 228 -11.28 10.22 2.35
C VAL A 228 -9.85 10.64 2.65
N ASP A 229 -9.64 11.12 3.87
CA ASP A 229 -8.35 11.55 4.38
C ASP A 229 -7.34 10.39 4.49
N VAL A 230 -6.06 10.71 4.38
CA VAL A 230 -4.97 9.73 4.58
C VAL A 230 -5.03 9.16 6.00
N SER A 231 -5.22 10.02 7.01
CA SER A 231 -5.30 9.63 8.41
C SER A 231 -6.43 8.65 8.73
N LEU A 232 -7.48 8.60 7.89
CA LEU A 232 -8.55 7.60 7.98
C LEU A 232 -8.13 6.25 7.38
N VAL A 233 -7.35 6.26 6.31
CA VAL A 233 -6.92 5.04 5.60
C VAL A 233 -5.87 4.26 6.40
N GLN A 234 -4.96 4.97 7.09
CA GLN A 234 -3.78 4.36 7.73
C GLN A 234 -4.09 3.23 8.74
N PRO A 235 -5.09 3.33 9.64
CA PRO A 235 -5.39 2.22 10.56
C PRO A 235 -5.78 0.92 9.86
N TYR A 236 -6.40 1.00 8.69
CA TYR A 236 -6.78 -0.19 7.92
C TYR A 236 -5.57 -0.93 7.34
N SER A 237 -4.42 -0.27 7.18
CA SER A 237 -3.22 -0.91 6.65
C SER A 237 -2.73 -2.07 7.50
N PHE A 238 -3.04 -2.08 8.81
CA PHE A 238 -2.71 -3.21 9.69
C PHE A 238 -3.45 -4.51 9.31
N LEU A 239 -4.56 -4.43 8.57
CA LEU A 239 -5.23 -5.63 8.02
C LEU A 239 -4.33 -6.42 7.06
N VAL A 240 -3.26 -5.83 6.54
CA VAL A 240 -2.32 -6.57 5.69
C VAL A 240 -1.74 -7.78 6.44
N LEU A 241 -1.51 -7.68 7.75
CA LEU A 241 -1.03 -8.80 8.57
C LEU A 241 -2.05 -9.93 8.64
N VAL A 242 -3.32 -9.57 8.82
CA VAL A 242 -4.42 -10.55 8.86
C VAL A 242 -4.52 -11.29 7.53
N PHE A 243 -4.53 -10.56 6.42
CA PHE A 243 -4.59 -11.17 5.10
C PHE A 243 -3.31 -11.95 4.76
N ALA A 244 -2.14 -11.44 5.16
CA ALA A 244 -0.88 -12.16 4.98
C ALA A 244 -0.84 -13.48 5.78
N SER A 245 -1.38 -13.51 7.01
CA SER A 245 -1.49 -14.75 7.81
C SER A 245 -2.44 -15.75 7.15
N ILE A 246 -3.58 -15.28 6.63
CA ILE A 246 -4.53 -16.14 5.91
C ILE A 246 -3.88 -16.72 4.64
N LEU A 247 -3.24 -15.88 3.84
CA LEU A 247 -2.57 -16.31 2.62
C LEU A 247 -1.36 -17.20 2.92
N GLY A 248 -0.61 -16.90 4.00
CA GLY A 248 0.49 -17.74 4.48
C GLY A 248 0.05 -19.15 4.83
N TYR A 249 -1.10 -19.28 5.48
CA TYR A 249 -1.70 -20.58 5.78
C TYR A 249 -2.02 -21.37 4.49
N PHE A 250 -2.69 -20.77 3.52
CA PHE A 250 -3.09 -21.46 2.29
C PHE A 250 -1.91 -21.72 1.33
N VAL A 251 -0.93 -20.85 1.27
CA VAL A 251 0.17 -20.91 0.28
C VAL A 251 1.39 -21.66 0.84
N PHE A 252 1.72 -21.43 2.10
CA PHE A 252 2.92 -21.98 2.73
C PHE A 252 2.63 -23.03 3.81
N GLY A 253 1.35 -23.30 4.13
CA GLY A 253 0.96 -24.20 5.22
C GLY A 253 1.28 -23.65 6.63
N GLU A 254 1.54 -22.35 6.76
CA GLU A 254 1.85 -21.70 8.03
C GLU A 254 0.61 -21.66 8.92
N ILE A 255 0.64 -22.33 10.08
CA ILE A 255 -0.49 -22.36 11.03
C ILE A 255 -0.42 -21.12 11.92
N PRO A 256 -1.44 -20.21 11.88
CA PRO A 256 -1.47 -19.06 12.78
C PRO A 256 -1.52 -19.49 14.24
N ASP A 257 -0.61 -18.97 15.07
CA ASP A 257 -0.56 -19.23 16.48
C ASP A 257 -1.60 -18.41 17.27
N ILE A 258 -1.70 -18.66 18.57
CA ILE A 258 -2.66 -17.96 19.45
C ILE A 258 -2.44 -16.44 19.48
N TYR A 259 -1.21 -15.98 19.35
CA TYR A 259 -0.87 -14.55 19.36
C TYR A 259 -1.33 -13.87 18.07
N THR A 260 -1.27 -14.59 16.94
CA THR A 260 -1.83 -14.14 15.66
C THR A 260 -3.35 -13.92 15.79
N TRP A 261 -4.08 -14.82 16.46
CA TRP A 261 -5.52 -14.66 16.71
C TRP A 261 -5.83 -13.48 17.64
N ILE A 262 -5.09 -13.33 18.75
CA ILE A 262 -5.28 -12.22 19.69
C ILE A 262 -5.00 -10.88 19.02
N GLY A 263 -3.85 -10.75 18.35
CA GLY A 263 -3.46 -9.50 17.67
C GLY A 263 -4.41 -9.13 16.55
N THR A 264 -4.88 -10.12 15.77
CA THR A 264 -5.91 -9.95 14.73
C THR A 264 -7.21 -9.40 15.35
N GLY A 265 -7.67 -9.96 16.46
CA GLY A 265 -8.86 -9.47 17.17
C GLY A 265 -8.73 -8.00 17.59
N ILE A 266 -7.58 -7.59 18.10
CA ILE A 266 -7.31 -6.18 18.49
C ILE A 266 -7.31 -5.26 17.27
N ILE A 267 -6.71 -5.67 16.15
CA ILE A 267 -6.74 -4.92 14.88
C ILE A 267 -8.18 -4.72 14.42
N PHE A 268 -9.00 -5.78 14.43
CA PHE A 268 -10.42 -5.70 14.03
C PHE A 268 -11.21 -4.75 14.94
N ILE A 269 -10.98 -4.76 16.26
CA ILE A 269 -11.62 -3.81 17.20
C ILE A 269 -11.30 -2.37 16.78
N GLY A 270 -10.03 -2.06 16.51
CA GLY A 270 -9.62 -0.73 16.04
C GLY A 270 -10.34 -0.31 14.75
N ILE A 271 -10.45 -1.22 13.78
CA ILE A 271 -11.11 -0.97 12.50
C ILE A 271 -12.63 -0.81 12.66
N ILE A 272 -13.27 -1.59 13.52
CA ILE A 272 -14.69 -1.44 13.81
C ILE A 272 -14.96 -0.07 14.45
N ILE A 273 -14.16 0.34 15.43
CA ILE A 273 -14.30 1.64 16.10
C ILE A 273 -14.20 2.78 15.09
N ILE A 274 -13.16 2.80 14.23
CA ILE A 274 -13.00 3.87 13.25
C ILE A 274 -14.12 3.86 12.22
N SER A 275 -14.53 2.69 11.73
CA SER A 275 -15.59 2.55 10.74
C SER A 275 -16.94 3.02 11.27
N VAL A 276 -17.31 2.62 12.47
CA VAL A 276 -18.59 3.01 13.10
C VAL A 276 -18.61 4.52 13.36
N ARG A 277 -17.53 5.10 13.89
CA ARG A 277 -17.45 6.53 14.17
C ARG A 277 -17.54 7.39 12.92
N GLU A 278 -16.83 7.02 11.85
CA GLU A 278 -16.90 7.73 10.58
C GLU A 278 -18.31 7.66 9.95
N MET A 279 -18.97 6.49 10.01
CA MET A 279 -20.35 6.35 9.54
C MET A 279 -21.32 7.22 10.35
N GLN A 280 -21.17 7.32 11.68
CA GLN A 280 -22.00 8.18 12.54
C GLN A 280 -21.82 9.66 12.18
N ILE A 281 -20.56 10.10 12.00
CA ILE A 281 -20.26 11.50 11.63
C ILE A 281 -20.87 11.83 10.27
N ASN A 282 -20.72 10.97 9.27
CA ASN A 282 -21.29 11.17 7.95
C ASN A 282 -22.83 11.24 7.99
N LYS A 283 -23.50 10.37 8.78
CA LYS A 283 -24.97 10.44 8.98
C LYS A 283 -25.41 11.76 9.60
N ASN A 284 -24.68 12.25 10.59
CA ASN A 284 -25.01 13.52 11.27
C ASN A 284 -24.85 14.73 10.35
N ILE A 285 -23.81 14.74 9.50
CA ILE A 285 -23.60 15.79 8.49
C ILE A 285 -24.76 15.81 7.48
N VAL A 286 -25.16 14.64 6.98
CA VAL A 286 -26.29 14.53 6.04
C VAL A 286 -27.59 15.03 6.67
N ARG A 287 -27.91 14.64 7.91
CA ARG A 287 -29.10 15.12 8.64
C ARG A 287 -29.08 16.65 8.84
N LYS A 288 -27.91 17.19 9.22
CA LYS A 288 -27.79 18.64 9.43
C LYS A 288 -28.00 19.42 8.13
N ASN A 289 -27.51 18.94 7.01
CA ASN A 289 -27.69 19.56 5.71
C ASN A 289 -29.16 19.49 5.21
N LEU A 290 -29.86 18.39 5.50
CA LEU A 290 -31.30 18.26 5.18
C LEU A 290 -32.18 19.21 6.04
N ASN A 291 -31.85 19.40 7.32
CA ASN A 291 -32.58 20.31 8.20
C ASN A 291 -32.30 21.81 7.94
N ILE A 292 -31.26 22.15 7.16
CA ILE A 292 -30.97 23.52 6.73
C ILE A 292 -31.74 23.87 5.44
N GLN A 293 -32.24 22.87 4.72
CA GLN A 293 -33.01 23.04 3.48
C GLN A 293 -34.55 23.07 3.69
N LEU A 294 -35.01 22.81 4.94
CA LEU A 294 -36.41 22.95 5.39
C LEU A 294 -36.58 24.21 6.22
#